data_4677b50a99f1121b597ee8981466a2e7
#
_entry.id   4677b50a99f1121b597ee8981466a2e7
#
_cell.length_a   1.000
_cell.length_b   1.000
_cell.length_c   1.000
_cell.angle_alpha   90.00
_cell.angle_beta   90.00
_cell.angle_gamma   90.00
#
_symmetry.space_group_name_H-M   'P 1'
#
loop_
_entity.id
_entity.type
_entity.pdbx_description
1 polymer ?
#
loop_
_entity_poly.entity_id
_entity_poly.type
_entity_poly.pdbx_seq_one_letter_code
_entity_poly.pdbx_strand_id
1 'polypeptide(L)'
;SFALQFLSAGEPFMFVKRVENNIDRCNLENILPDGSVEVLYNLGSKSDLERLFFDRFNAPVEFFFRPDPGMNDPRDVAGLRILKDTVDNSYRLEVKRIANLKEVDDELDKEYPYVCFRAEDVTPELPYSEIRRHIEHNDSMDTKRRQERMKRYRVETKSFRIGQQLADALYDRITDMIEHFDSRYEGRYAAYSVTFRCVVGNEVWTLFFRDVPQGETLALSDLCMRMLRDAKTDDWAEAEYLNLLSR
;
A
#
# COMPACT_ATOMS: atom_id res chain seq x y z
N SER A 1 9.96 -17.84 11.66
CA SER A 1 11.30 -18.16 12.18
C SER A 1 12.34 -17.63 11.20
N PHE A 2 13.12 -16.63 11.64
CA PHE A 2 14.25 -16.10 10.86
C PHE A 2 15.43 -17.07 10.99
N ALA A 3 15.79 -17.72 9.90
CA ALA A 3 17.07 -18.44 9.82
C ALA A 3 18.10 -17.48 9.18
N LEU A 4 18.99 -16.95 9.98
CA LEU A 4 20.23 -16.30 9.53
C LEU A 4 21.20 -17.40 9.07
N GLN A 5 21.35 -17.60 7.79
CA GLN A 5 22.48 -18.36 7.24
C GLN A 5 23.61 -17.37 6.92
N PHE A 6 24.71 -17.51 7.63
CA PHE A 6 25.98 -16.85 7.29
C PHE A 6 26.61 -17.58 6.11
N LEU A 7 26.69 -16.92 4.95
CA LEU A 7 27.49 -17.38 3.82
C LEU A 7 28.81 -16.61 3.76
N SER A 8 29.87 -17.33 3.41
CA SER A 8 31.25 -16.86 3.37
C SER A 8 31.46 -15.69 2.39
N ALA A 9 32.42 -14.83 2.70
CA ALA A 9 32.79 -13.65 1.95
C ALA A 9 33.10 -13.96 0.48
N GLY A 10 32.37 -13.34 -0.45
CA GLY A 10 32.75 -13.32 -1.85
C GLY A 10 31.63 -13.24 -2.89
N GLU A 11 30.36 -13.47 -2.55
CA GLU A 11 29.27 -13.36 -3.54
C GLU A 11 28.34 -12.18 -3.24
N PRO A 12 27.84 -11.48 -4.29
CA PRO A 12 26.89 -10.40 -4.09
C PRO A 12 25.60 -10.98 -3.49
N PHE A 13 25.20 -10.48 -2.34
CA PHE A 13 23.98 -10.89 -1.63
C PHE A 13 22.76 -10.58 -2.51
N MET A 14 22.27 -11.56 -3.22
CA MET A 14 20.91 -11.54 -3.74
C MET A 14 19.97 -12.10 -2.65
N PHE A 15 19.26 -11.23 -1.96
CA PHE A 15 18.15 -11.64 -1.12
C PHE A 15 16.99 -12.08 -2.00
N VAL A 16 16.93 -13.35 -2.34
CA VAL A 16 15.74 -13.95 -2.93
C VAL A 16 14.75 -14.21 -1.78
N LYS A 17 13.87 -13.27 -1.54
CA LYS A 17 12.75 -13.47 -0.62
C LYS A 17 11.63 -14.16 -1.39
N ARG A 18 11.39 -15.43 -1.10
CA ARG A 18 10.20 -16.13 -1.57
C ARG A 18 8.98 -15.48 -0.90
N VAL A 19 8.19 -14.77 -1.67
CA VAL A 19 6.95 -14.15 -1.17
C VAL A 19 5.87 -15.21 -1.21
N GLU A 20 5.48 -15.69 -0.05
CA GLU A 20 4.35 -16.59 0.10
C GLU A 20 3.05 -15.77 0.06
N ASN A 21 2.19 -16.05 -0.92
CA ASN A 21 0.80 -15.56 -1.06
C ASN A 21 0.57 -14.07 -0.75
N ASN A 22 0.66 -13.24 -1.76
CA ASN A 22 0.25 -11.83 -1.70
C ASN A 22 -1.22 -11.61 -2.09
N ILE A 23 -1.95 -12.69 -2.39
CA ILE A 23 -3.36 -12.64 -2.78
C ILE A 23 -4.23 -12.99 -1.58
N ASP A 24 -5.26 -12.19 -1.36
CA ASP A 24 -6.35 -12.50 -0.45
C ASP A 24 -7.69 -12.27 -1.13
N ARG A 25 -8.67 -13.14 -0.81
CA ARG A 25 -10.05 -13.07 -1.30
C ARG A 25 -10.98 -13.16 -0.11
N CYS A 26 -11.71 -12.08 0.15
CA CYS A 26 -12.70 -11.99 1.22
C CYS A 26 -14.11 -12.04 0.63
N ASN A 27 -15.02 -12.78 1.27
CA ASN A 27 -16.42 -12.75 0.89
C ASN A 27 -17.05 -11.41 1.33
N LEU A 28 -17.77 -10.72 0.41
CA LEU A 28 -18.50 -9.48 0.70
C LEU A 28 -19.63 -9.66 1.74
N GLU A 29 -20.15 -10.86 1.91
CA GLU A 29 -21.14 -11.16 2.96
C GLU A 29 -20.59 -10.98 4.39
N ASN A 30 -19.27 -11.05 4.54
CA ASN A 30 -18.57 -10.81 5.80
C ASN A 30 -18.25 -9.31 6.02
N ILE A 31 -18.62 -8.46 5.09
CA ILE A 31 -18.49 -7.01 5.19
C ILE A 31 -19.76 -6.45 5.83
N LEU A 32 -19.58 -5.76 6.94
CA LEU A 32 -20.70 -5.14 7.65
C LEU A 32 -21.43 -4.14 6.75
N PRO A 33 -22.73 -3.84 7.01
CA PRO A 33 -23.51 -2.91 6.20
C PRO A 33 -22.91 -1.51 6.08
N ASP A 34 -22.07 -1.10 7.01
CA ASP A 34 -21.31 0.15 6.98
C ASP A 34 -20.02 0.08 6.12
N GLY A 35 -19.75 -1.09 5.53
CA GLY A 35 -18.54 -1.36 4.75
C GLY A 35 -17.30 -1.63 5.59
N SER A 36 -17.42 -1.76 6.91
CA SER A 36 -16.35 -2.25 7.77
C SER A 36 -16.23 -3.76 7.65
N VAL A 37 -15.02 -4.27 7.69
CA VAL A 37 -14.75 -5.71 7.76
C VAL A 37 -14.56 -6.07 9.22
N GLU A 38 -15.29 -7.06 9.69
CA GLU A 38 -14.94 -7.69 10.97
C GLU A 38 -13.50 -8.20 10.87
N VAL A 39 -12.68 -7.76 11.82
CA VAL A 39 -11.24 -8.00 11.83
C VAL A 39 -10.95 -9.50 11.81
N LEU A 40 -10.81 -10.03 10.65
CA LEU A 40 -10.11 -11.29 10.47
C LEU A 40 -8.70 -10.95 10.02
N TYR A 41 -7.73 -11.60 10.61
CA TYR A 41 -6.27 -11.49 10.40
C TYR A 41 -5.82 -11.74 8.96
N ASN A 42 -6.54 -11.24 7.97
CA ASN A 42 -6.34 -11.50 6.57
C ASN A 42 -5.63 -10.32 5.91
N LEU A 43 -4.73 -10.61 5.00
CA LEU A 43 -4.04 -9.64 4.12
C LEU A 43 -5.03 -8.73 3.36
N GLY A 44 -6.29 -9.12 3.26
CA GLY A 44 -7.38 -8.34 2.70
C GLY A 44 -7.85 -7.17 3.55
N SER A 45 -7.52 -7.14 4.84
CA SER A 45 -7.87 -6.01 5.70
C SER A 45 -7.08 -4.77 5.28
N LYS A 46 -7.78 -3.64 5.19
CA LYS A 46 -7.12 -2.37 4.91
C LYS A 46 -6.25 -1.96 6.10
N SER A 47 -5.02 -1.51 5.82
CA SER A 47 -4.17 -0.85 6.81
C SER A 47 -4.81 0.47 7.28
N ASP A 48 -4.35 1.01 8.39
CA ASP A 48 -4.87 2.30 8.90
C ASP A 48 -4.74 3.43 7.87
N LEU A 49 -3.64 3.47 7.10
CA LEU A 49 -3.45 4.46 6.05
C LEU A 49 -4.44 4.29 4.89
N GLU A 50 -4.71 3.04 4.49
CA GLU A 50 -5.70 2.76 3.47
C GLU A 50 -7.11 3.11 3.93
N ARG A 51 -7.44 2.85 5.21
CA ARG A 51 -8.72 3.25 5.81
C ARG A 51 -8.90 4.76 5.87
N LEU A 52 -7.82 5.50 6.05
CA LEU A 52 -7.86 6.97 6.00
C LEU A 52 -8.31 7.47 4.62
N PHE A 53 -7.99 6.74 3.56
CA PHE A 53 -8.42 7.08 2.21
C PHE A 53 -9.76 6.49 1.85
N PHE A 54 -9.89 5.18 2.02
CA PHE A 54 -11.02 4.39 1.55
C PHE A 54 -11.37 3.36 2.63
N ASP A 55 -12.22 3.74 3.56
CA ASP A 55 -12.60 2.90 4.71
C ASP A 55 -13.54 1.74 4.34
N ARG A 56 -14.19 1.81 3.16
CA ARG A 56 -15.19 0.86 2.69
C ARG A 56 -14.73 0.10 1.44
N PHE A 57 -15.34 -1.08 1.22
CA PHE A 57 -15.17 -1.88 0.00
C PHE A 57 -16.33 -1.63 -0.98
N ASN A 58 -16.56 -0.38 -1.35
CA ASN A 58 -17.68 0.04 -2.19
C ASN A 58 -17.26 0.51 -3.59
N ALA A 59 -16.02 0.25 -3.96
CA ALA A 59 -15.47 0.62 -5.25
C ALA A 59 -15.14 -0.64 -6.06
N PRO A 60 -15.49 -0.72 -7.37
CA PRO A 60 -15.08 -1.80 -8.24
C PRO A 60 -13.56 -2.00 -8.29
N VAL A 61 -12.80 -0.90 -8.25
CA VAL A 61 -11.33 -0.90 -8.28
C VAL A 61 -10.79 0.08 -7.26
N GLU A 62 -9.76 -0.35 -6.54
CA GLU A 62 -8.90 0.49 -5.69
C GLU A 62 -7.44 0.18 -5.96
N PHE A 63 -6.62 1.22 -5.94
CA PHE A 63 -5.16 1.12 -5.93
C PHE A 63 -4.60 1.99 -4.82
N PHE A 64 -3.65 1.45 -4.06
CA PHE A 64 -2.97 2.17 -2.98
C PHE A 64 -1.46 2.07 -3.16
N PHE A 65 -0.78 3.20 -3.04
CA PHE A 65 0.67 3.32 -3.14
C PHE A 65 1.24 3.91 -1.86
N ARG A 66 2.32 3.29 -1.37
CA ARG A 66 3.06 3.75 -0.20
C ARG A 66 4.56 3.63 -0.44
N PRO A 67 5.32 4.74 -0.42
CA PRO A 67 6.77 4.68 -0.38
C PRO A 67 7.24 4.05 0.94
N ASP A 68 8.37 3.36 0.92
CA ASP A 68 8.95 2.78 2.13
C ASP A 68 9.44 3.88 3.08
N PRO A 69 9.03 3.82 4.36
CA PRO A 69 9.58 4.73 5.36
C PRO A 69 11.10 4.54 5.48
N GLY A 70 11.85 5.62 5.46
CA GLY A 70 13.32 5.58 5.54
C GLY A 70 14.05 5.53 4.21
N MET A 71 13.34 5.35 3.10
CA MET A 71 13.87 5.64 1.77
C MET A 71 13.52 7.09 1.42
N ASN A 72 14.48 7.85 0.87
CA ASN A 72 14.26 9.22 0.42
C ASN A 72 13.41 9.25 -0.87
N ASP A 73 12.23 8.67 -0.80
CA ASP A 73 11.28 8.67 -1.91
C ASP A 73 10.43 9.94 -1.84
N PRO A 74 10.47 10.83 -2.85
CA PRO A 74 9.73 12.09 -2.82
C PRO A 74 8.23 11.92 -3.13
N ARG A 75 7.78 10.70 -3.41
CA ARG A 75 6.38 10.44 -3.77
C ARG A 75 5.49 10.45 -2.53
N ASP A 76 4.29 10.96 -2.69
CA ASP A 76 3.28 10.97 -1.63
C ASP A 76 2.72 9.56 -1.38
N VAL A 77 2.30 9.28 -0.16
CA VAL A 77 1.35 8.19 0.09
C VAL A 77 0.03 8.59 -0.58
N ALA A 78 -0.44 7.78 -1.51
CA ALA A 78 -1.57 8.11 -2.35
C ALA A 78 -2.39 6.87 -2.74
N GLY A 79 -3.63 7.08 -3.12
CA GLY A 79 -4.48 6.03 -3.64
C GLY A 79 -5.50 6.58 -4.62
N LEU A 80 -6.01 5.70 -5.47
CA LEU A 80 -7.13 5.98 -6.35
C LEU A 80 -8.20 4.89 -6.22
N ARG A 81 -9.43 5.25 -6.48
CA ARG A 81 -10.53 4.31 -6.65
C ARG A 81 -11.49 4.77 -7.74
N ILE A 82 -12.12 3.80 -8.39
CA ILE A 82 -13.20 4.04 -9.33
C ILE A 82 -14.52 3.88 -8.59
N LEU A 83 -15.38 4.87 -8.69
CA LEU A 83 -16.74 4.84 -8.16
C LEU A 83 -17.73 4.87 -9.31
N LYS A 84 -18.76 4.05 -9.22
CA LYS A 84 -19.92 4.08 -10.12
C LYS A 84 -21.06 4.81 -9.45
N ASP A 85 -21.56 5.86 -10.09
CA ASP A 85 -22.79 6.51 -9.66
C ASP A 85 -23.98 5.63 -10.07
N THR A 86 -24.81 5.27 -9.11
CA THR A 86 -25.97 4.39 -9.33
C THR A 86 -27.17 5.13 -9.94
N VAL A 87 -27.15 6.47 -9.94
CA VAL A 87 -28.25 7.28 -10.44
C VAL A 87 -28.15 7.47 -11.96
N ASP A 88 -26.98 7.88 -12.44
CA ASP A 88 -26.75 8.19 -13.86
C ASP A 88 -25.82 7.18 -14.55
N ASN A 89 -25.40 6.12 -13.85
CA ASN A 89 -24.43 5.14 -14.33
C ASN A 89 -23.08 5.72 -14.79
N SER A 90 -22.75 6.94 -14.38
CA SER A 90 -21.47 7.55 -14.69
C SER A 90 -20.35 6.98 -13.81
N TYR A 91 -19.13 7.12 -14.26
CA TYR A 91 -17.95 6.74 -13.52
C TYR A 91 -17.16 7.96 -13.06
N ARG A 92 -16.63 7.86 -11.84
CA ARG A 92 -15.77 8.86 -11.24
C ARG A 92 -14.52 8.21 -10.68
N LEU A 93 -13.38 8.80 -10.99
CA LEU A 93 -12.14 8.49 -10.31
C LEU A 93 -11.98 9.42 -9.11
N GLU A 94 -11.72 8.87 -7.96
CA GLU A 94 -11.35 9.60 -6.75
C GLU A 94 -9.88 9.30 -6.43
N VAL A 95 -9.09 10.36 -6.28
CA VAL A 95 -7.67 10.30 -5.91
C VAL A 95 -7.49 10.97 -4.57
N LYS A 96 -6.80 10.28 -3.66
CA LYS A 96 -6.45 10.80 -2.33
C LYS A 96 -4.95 10.72 -2.09
N ARG A 97 -4.42 11.69 -1.34
CA ARG A 97 -3.03 11.72 -0.92
C ARG A 97 -2.88 12.37 0.46
N ILE A 98 -1.81 12.02 1.17
CA ILE A 98 -1.44 12.70 2.42
C ILE A 98 -0.56 13.90 2.05
N ALA A 99 -1.05 15.12 2.33
CA ALA A 99 -0.39 16.34 1.93
C ALA A 99 0.76 16.76 2.87
N ASN A 100 0.75 16.31 4.11
CA ASN A 100 1.67 16.74 5.18
C ASN A 100 2.39 15.55 5.84
N LEU A 101 2.65 14.48 5.08
CA LEU A 101 3.26 13.25 5.62
C LEU A 101 4.58 13.55 6.35
N LYS A 102 5.52 14.18 5.62
CA LYS A 102 6.87 14.45 6.14
C LYS A 102 6.85 15.39 7.33
N GLU A 103 6.02 16.43 7.29
CA GLU A 103 5.87 17.41 8.37
C GLU A 103 5.44 16.71 9.67
N VAL A 104 4.40 15.89 9.58
CA VAL A 104 3.87 15.16 10.74
C VAL A 104 4.87 14.13 11.26
N ASP A 105 5.54 13.39 10.37
CA ASP A 105 6.53 12.39 10.79
C ASP A 105 7.74 13.05 11.45
N ASP A 106 8.24 14.17 10.92
CA ASP A 106 9.34 14.96 11.52
C ASP A 106 8.96 15.55 12.90
N GLU A 107 7.71 15.93 13.11
CA GLU A 107 7.19 16.38 14.40
C GLU A 107 7.12 15.23 15.41
N LEU A 108 6.56 14.11 14.99
CA LEU A 108 6.40 12.94 15.85
C LEU A 108 7.74 12.31 16.23
N ASP A 109 8.74 12.39 15.37
CA ASP A 109 10.11 11.97 15.70
C ASP A 109 10.71 12.76 16.84
N LYS A 110 10.37 14.05 16.95
CA LYS A 110 10.81 14.90 18.05
C LYS A 110 9.99 14.71 19.32
N GLU A 111 8.67 14.51 19.18
CA GLU A 111 7.77 14.36 20.34
C GLU A 111 7.90 12.98 21.01
N TYR A 112 8.13 11.94 20.19
CA TYR A 112 8.18 10.54 20.64
C TYR A 112 9.48 9.87 20.14
N PRO A 113 10.65 10.29 20.65
CA PRO A 113 11.93 9.78 20.18
C PRO A 113 12.12 8.29 20.54
N TYR A 114 12.70 7.53 19.61
CA TYR A 114 13.16 6.18 19.90
C TYR A 114 14.47 6.21 20.68
N VAL A 115 14.63 5.21 21.52
CA VAL A 115 15.93 4.88 22.12
C VAL A 115 16.62 3.87 21.21
N CYS A 116 17.73 4.26 20.63
CA CYS A 116 18.56 3.40 19.79
C CYS A 116 19.83 3.03 20.53
N PHE A 117 20.17 1.75 20.56
CA PHE A 117 21.51 1.32 20.93
C PHE A 117 22.47 1.69 19.80
N ARG A 118 23.59 2.27 20.14
CA ARG A 118 24.72 2.32 19.22
C ARG A 118 25.36 0.94 19.16
N ALA A 119 25.95 0.58 18.01
CA ALA A 119 26.61 -0.71 17.84
C ALA A 119 27.67 -0.96 18.93
N GLU A 120 28.33 0.10 19.39
CA GLU A 120 29.33 0.10 20.48
C GLU A 120 28.77 -0.15 21.87
N ASP A 121 27.47 0.12 22.08
CA ASP A 121 26.79 -0.11 23.36
C ASP A 121 26.28 -1.54 23.53
N VAL A 122 26.22 -2.31 22.43
CA VAL A 122 25.76 -3.70 22.44
C VAL A 122 26.96 -4.61 22.75
N THR A 123 27.22 -4.81 24.02
CA THR A 123 28.26 -5.73 24.50
C THR A 123 27.64 -7.02 25.03
N PRO A 124 28.41 -8.13 25.10
CA PRO A 124 27.93 -9.38 25.70
C PRO A 124 27.46 -9.25 27.16
N GLU A 125 27.95 -8.21 27.85
CA GLU A 125 27.62 -7.94 29.25
C GLU A 125 26.36 -7.09 29.41
N LEU A 126 25.79 -6.58 28.31
CA LEU A 126 24.56 -5.76 28.35
C LEU A 126 23.41 -6.59 28.93
N PRO A 127 22.81 -6.18 30.07
CA PRO A 127 21.74 -6.95 30.68
C PRO A 127 20.54 -7.06 29.78
N TYR A 128 19.99 -8.27 29.62
CA TYR A 128 18.77 -8.49 28.84
C TYR A 128 17.59 -7.62 29.29
N SER A 129 17.52 -7.32 30.60
CA SER A 129 16.53 -6.42 31.18
C SER A 129 16.60 -4.98 30.63
N GLU A 130 17.80 -4.53 30.24
CA GLU A 130 17.98 -3.21 29.64
C GLU A 130 17.55 -3.20 28.17
N ILE A 131 17.93 -4.23 27.43
CA ILE A 131 17.46 -4.44 26.05
C ILE A 131 15.92 -4.47 26.02
N ARG A 132 15.31 -5.25 26.89
CA ARG A 132 13.86 -5.37 27.00
C ARG A 132 13.19 -4.03 27.31
N ARG A 133 13.75 -3.24 28.23
CA ARG A 133 13.22 -1.91 28.57
C ARG A 133 13.22 -0.97 27.36
N HIS A 134 14.26 -1.00 26.53
CA HIS A 134 14.34 -0.19 25.31
C HIS A 134 13.31 -0.66 24.26
N ILE A 135 13.13 -1.95 24.10
CA ILE A 135 12.08 -2.50 23.21
C ILE A 135 10.70 -2.03 23.67
N GLU A 136 10.37 -2.23 24.95
CA GLU A 136 9.07 -1.82 25.53
C GLU A 136 8.85 -0.29 25.40
N HIS A 137 9.90 0.52 25.57
CA HIS A 137 9.83 1.96 25.33
C HIS A 137 9.51 2.25 23.88
N ASN A 138 10.24 1.66 22.93
CA ASN A 138 10.05 1.91 21.50
C ASN A 138 8.68 1.45 21.02
N ASP A 139 8.17 0.31 21.49
CA ASP A 139 6.82 -0.18 21.20
C ASP A 139 5.75 0.80 21.70
N SER A 140 5.98 1.39 22.90
CA SER A 140 5.10 2.45 23.42
C SER A 140 5.12 3.71 22.56
N MET A 141 6.30 4.11 22.08
CA MET A 141 6.44 5.26 21.18
C MET A 141 5.78 4.98 19.83
N ASP A 142 5.94 3.79 19.28
CA ASP A 142 5.26 3.38 18.04
C ASP A 142 3.74 3.49 18.15
N THR A 143 3.20 3.00 19.26
CA THR A 143 1.75 3.07 19.51
C THR A 143 1.27 4.52 19.55
N LYS A 144 1.97 5.39 20.27
CA LYS A 144 1.64 6.82 20.35
C LYS A 144 1.75 7.51 19.00
N ARG A 145 2.87 7.29 18.29
CA ARG A 145 3.09 7.84 16.95
C ARG A 145 1.99 7.42 15.98
N ARG A 146 1.61 6.14 15.99
CA ARG A 146 0.54 5.62 15.13
C ARG A 146 -0.78 6.32 15.39
N GLN A 147 -1.16 6.49 16.65
CA GLN A 147 -2.40 7.18 17.04
C GLN A 147 -2.40 8.65 16.62
N GLU A 148 -1.27 9.34 16.84
CA GLU A 148 -1.15 10.76 16.52
C GLU A 148 -1.07 11.01 15.02
N ARG A 149 -0.38 10.15 14.24
CA ARG A 149 -0.35 10.24 12.77
C ARG A 149 -1.73 10.30 12.18
N MET A 150 -2.60 9.37 12.60
CA MET A 150 -3.96 9.26 12.06
C MET A 150 -4.81 10.51 12.33
N LYS A 151 -4.51 11.24 13.42
CA LYS A 151 -5.21 12.48 13.76
C LYS A 151 -4.65 13.70 13.01
N ARG A 152 -3.35 13.71 12.71
CA ARG A 152 -2.63 14.87 12.16
C ARG A 152 -2.50 14.84 10.64
N TYR A 153 -2.61 13.67 10.01
CA TYR A 153 -2.54 13.58 8.57
C TYR A 153 -3.69 14.31 7.91
N ARG A 154 -3.34 15.16 6.95
CA ARG A 154 -4.29 15.90 6.11
C ARG A 154 -4.41 15.20 4.77
N VAL A 155 -5.59 14.63 4.51
CA VAL A 155 -5.91 13.98 3.25
C VAL A 155 -6.46 15.01 2.28
N GLU A 156 -5.82 15.15 1.12
CA GLU A 156 -6.34 15.89 -0.01
C GLU A 156 -7.04 14.93 -0.96
N THR A 157 -8.18 15.36 -1.48
CA THR A 157 -9.02 14.58 -2.39
C THR A 157 -9.24 15.34 -3.68
N LYS A 158 -9.00 14.68 -4.81
CA LYS A 158 -9.46 15.13 -6.13
C LYS A 158 -10.41 14.09 -6.73
N SER A 159 -11.39 14.55 -7.49
CA SER A 159 -12.36 13.68 -8.13
C SER A 159 -12.61 14.14 -9.55
N PHE A 160 -12.59 13.19 -10.50
CA PHE A 160 -12.78 13.45 -11.92
C PHE A 160 -13.88 12.54 -12.47
N ARG A 161 -14.67 13.05 -13.39
CA ARG A 161 -15.50 12.18 -14.23
C ARG A 161 -14.59 11.47 -15.24
N ILE A 162 -14.75 10.16 -15.38
CA ILE A 162 -14.01 9.35 -16.35
C ILE A 162 -15.00 8.64 -17.28
N GLY A 163 -14.52 8.26 -18.47
CA GLY A 163 -15.28 7.46 -19.41
C GLY A 163 -15.47 6.03 -18.92
N GLN A 164 -16.58 5.42 -19.29
CA GLN A 164 -16.86 4.01 -18.99
C GLN A 164 -15.75 3.10 -19.54
N GLN A 165 -15.21 3.40 -20.71
CA GLN A 165 -14.14 2.60 -21.32
C GLN A 165 -12.89 2.50 -20.43
N LEU A 166 -12.49 3.61 -19.79
CA LEU A 166 -11.36 3.60 -18.87
C LEU A 166 -11.67 2.81 -17.60
N ALA A 167 -12.86 2.98 -17.05
CA ALA A 167 -13.30 2.28 -15.87
C ALA A 167 -13.33 0.76 -16.09
N ASP A 168 -13.94 0.33 -17.20
CA ASP A 168 -14.04 -1.08 -17.57
C ASP A 168 -12.65 -1.67 -17.87
N ALA A 169 -11.81 -0.97 -18.63
CA ALA A 169 -10.47 -1.44 -18.97
C ALA A 169 -9.58 -1.62 -17.74
N LEU A 170 -9.63 -0.70 -16.79
CA LEU A 170 -8.90 -0.84 -15.52
C LEU A 170 -9.42 -2.01 -14.70
N TYR A 171 -10.74 -2.15 -14.60
CA TYR A 171 -11.35 -3.26 -13.87
C TYR A 171 -10.94 -4.61 -14.47
N ASP A 172 -11.10 -4.77 -15.78
CA ASP A 172 -10.81 -6.02 -16.47
C ASP A 172 -9.32 -6.40 -16.35
N ARG A 173 -8.42 -5.44 -16.56
CA ARG A 173 -6.97 -5.69 -16.48
C ARG A 173 -6.50 -6.02 -15.06
N ILE A 174 -7.00 -5.31 -14.05
CA ILE A 174 -6.63 -5.58 -12.65
C ILE A 174 -7.21 -6.91 -12.20
N THR A 175 -8.45 -7.21 -12.56
CA THR A 175 -9.09 -8.48 -12.23
C THR A 175 -8.35 -9.65 -12.87
N ASP A 176 -8.06 -9.57 -14.18
CA ASP A 176 -7.32 -10.59 -14.92
C ASP A 176 -5.91 -10.80 -14.33
N MET A 177 -5.20 -9.73 -14.03
CA MET A 177 -3.90 -9.79 -13.37
C MET A 177 -3.96 -10.52 -12.02
N ILE A 178 -4.96 -10.22 -11.17
CA ILE A 178 -5.10 -10.88 -9.86
C ILE A 178 -5.49 -12.35 -10.04
N GLU A 179 -6.36 -12.65 -10.99
CA GLU A 179 -6.81 -14.01 -11.26
C GLU A 179 -5.67 -14.93 -11.69
N HIS A 180 -4.81 -14.44 -12.57
CA HIS A 180 -3.70 -15.20 -13.15
C HIS A 180 -2.35 -14.96 -12.48
N PHE A 181 -2.33 -14.27 -11.35
CA PHE A 181 -1.09 -13.95 -10.65
C PHE A 181 -0.35 -15.23 -10.19
N ASP A 182 0.91 -15.34 -10.58
CA ASP A 182 1.78 -16.43 -10.11
C ASP A 182 2.48 -16.01 -8.81
N SER A 183 2.05 -16.58 -7.69
CA SER A 183 2.63 -16.32 -6.36
C SER A 183 4.07 -16.84 -6.19
N ARG A 184 4.62 -17.55 -7.19
CA ARG A 184 5.99 -18.08 -7.18
C ARG A 184 7.01 -17.14 -7.80
N TYR A 185 6.64 -15.91 -8.12
CA TYR A 185 7.56 -14.96 -8.72
C TYR A 185 8.70 -14.57 -7.76
N GLU A 186 9.85 -14.23 -8.34
CA GLU A 186 10.96 -13.63 -7.64
C GLU A 186 10.88 -12.10 -7.83
N GLY A 187 10.46 -11.40 -6.78
CA GLY A 187 10.43 -9.94 -6.78
C GLY A 187 11.78 -9.35 -6.38
N ARG A 188 12.14 -8.22 -6.98
CA ARG A 188 13.22 -7.38 -6.48
C ARG A 188 12.67 -6.39 -5.47
N TYR A 189 13.43 -6.12 -4.39
CA TYR A 189 13.03 -5.12 -3.41
C TYR A 189 12.77 -3.78 -4.10
N ALA A 190 11.56 -3.29 -3.92
CA ALA A 190 11.16 -1.95 -4.35
C ALA A 190 11.15 -1.02 -3.13
N ALA A 191 11.50 0.24 -3.34
CA ALA A 191 11.43 1.27 -2.29
C ALA A 191 9.99 1.71 -1.98
N TYR A 192 9.02 0.87 -2.29
CA TYR A 192 7.59 1.15 -2.09
C TYR A 192 6.76 -0.14 -2.04
N SER A 193 5.54 0.00 -1.59
CA SER A 193 4.52 -1.04 -1.69
C SER A 193 3.30 -0.56 -2.46
N VAL A 194 2.61 -1.50 -3.10
CA VAL A 194 1.34 -1.26 -3.79
C VAL A 194 0.30 -2.29 -3.38
N THR A 195 -0.95 -1.87 -3.36
CA THR A 195 -2.09 -2.76 -3.15
C THR A 195 -3.11 -2.51 -4.25
N PHE A 196 -3.50 -3.58 -4.94
CA PHE A 196 -4.65 -3.59 -5.84
C PHE A 196 -5.83 -4.26 -5.14
N ARG A 197 -7.03 -3.70 -5.30
CA ARG A 197 -8.28 -4.34 -4.90
C ARG A 197 -9.31 -4.22 -5.98
N CYS A 198 -10.11 -5.26 -6.17
CA CYS A 198 -11.28 -5.25 -7.02
C CYS A 198 -12.41 -6.04 -6.37
N VAL A 199 -13.64 -5.67 -6.72
CA VAL A 199 -14.85 -6.42 -6.34
C VAL A 199 -15.23 -7.32 -7.50
N VAL A 200 -15.21 -8.64 -7.28
CA VAL A 200 -15.53 -9.66 -8.28
C VAL A 200 -16.69 -10.50 -7.76
N GLY A 201 -17.87 -10.32 -8.34
CA GLY A 201 -19.08 -10.96 -7.84
C GLY A 201 -19.36 -10.56 -6.39
N ASN A 202 -19.31 -11.54 -5.48
CA ASN A 202 -19.52 -11.35 -4.04
C ASN A 202 -18.20 -11.40 -3.22
N GLU A 203 -17.08 -11.14 -3.86
CA GLU A 203 -15.76 -11.18 -3.22
C GLU A 203 -15.00 -9.88 -3.42
N VAL A 204 -14.14 -9.54 -2.47
CA VAL A 204 -13.07 -8.55 -2.61
C VAL A 204 -11.76 -9.29 -2.82
N TRP A 205 -11.16 -9.07 -3.95
CA TRP A 205 -9.84 -9.61 -4.28
C TRP A 205 -8.79 -8.55 -4.00
N THR A 206 -7.76 -8.91 -3.24
CA THR A 206 -6.65 -8.04 -2.87
C THR A 206 -5.33 -8.66 -3.30
N LEU A 207 -4.48 -7.86 -3.92
CA LEU A 207 -3.12 -8.23 -4.28
C LEU A 207 -2.17 -7.16 -3.75
N PHE A 208 -1.29 -7.57 -2.86
CA PHE A 208 -0.30 -6.70 -2.22
C PHE A 208 1.11 -7.05 -2.66
N PHE A 209 1.91 -6.04 -2.98
CA PHE A 209 3.34 -6.16 -3.25
C PHE A 209 4.15 -5.19 -2.45
N ARG A 210 5.26 -5.67 -1.93
CA ARG A 210 6.38 -4.85 -1.50
C ARG A 210 7.50 -4.88 -2.55
N ASP A 211 7.61 -6.00 -3.27
CA ASP A 211 8.55 -6.22 -4.35
C ASP A 211 7.72 -6.46 -5.61
N VAL A 212 7.55 -5.45 -6.44
CA VAL A 212 6.68 -5.55 -7.62
C VAL A 212 7.34 -6.42 -8.69
N PRO A 213 6.68 -7.51 -9.12
CA PRO A 213 7.21 -8.36 -10.18
C PRO A 213 7.22 -7.65 -11.51
N GLN A 214 8.11 -8.06 -12.39
CA GLN A 214 8.17 -7.57 -13.76
C GLN A 214 6.94 -8.02 -14.58
N GLY A 215 6.75 -7.42 -15.73
CA GLY A 215 5.65 -7.74 -16.63
C GLY A 215 4.40 -6.92 -16.36
N GLU A 216 3.25 -7.54 -16.45
CA GLU A 216 1.95 -6.88 -16.39
C GLU A 216 1.71 -6.16 -15.05
N THR A 217 2.09 -6.77 -13.95
CA THR A 217 1.91 -6.18 -12.61
C THR A 217 2.70 -4.89 -12.46
N LEU A 218 3.94 -4.85 -12.94
CA LEU A 218 4.74 -3.63 -12.94
C LEU A 218 4.12 -2.57 -13.86
N ALA A 219 3.69 -2.96 -15.05
CA ALA A 219 3.07 -2.05 -16.02
C ALA A 219 1.78 -1.42 -15.45
N LEU A 220 0.92 -2.20 -14.79
CA LEU A 220 -0.28 -1.67 -14.14
C LEU A 220 0.05 -0.81 -12.92
N SER A 221 1.06 -1.17 -12.12
CA SER A 221 1.53 -0.34 -11.02
C SER A 221 2.03 1.01 -11.52
N ASP A 222 2.86 1.02 -12.56
CA ASP A 222 3.40 2.24 -13.16
C ASP A 222 2.30 3.12 -13.76
N LEU A 223 1.30 2.49 -14.41
CA LEU A 223 0.13 3.20 -14.93
C LEU A 223 -0.67 3.87 -13.79
N CYS A 224 -1.00 3.14 -12.74
CA CYS A 224 -1.74 3.69 -11.61
C CYS A 224 -0.94 4.80 -10.89
N MET A 225 0.37 4.63 -10.70
CA MET A 225 1.24 5.68 -10.15
C MET A 225 1.31 6.91 -11.08
N ARG A 226 1.32 6.71 -12.41
CA ARG A 226 1.22 7.80 -13.37
C ARG A 226 -0.11 8.55 -13.22
N MET A 227 -1.22 7.83 -13.13
CA MET A 227 -2.55 8.43 -12.93
C MET A 227 -2.61 9.26 -11.63
N LEU A 228 -2.01 8.76 -10.53
CA LEU A 228 -1.90 9.52 -9.28
C LEU A 228 -1.09 10.82 -9.45
N ARG A 229 0.03 10.77 -10.18
CA ARG A 229 0.87 11.94 -10.45
C ARG A 229 0.13 12.95 -11.33
N ASP A 230 -0.42 12.49 -12.44
CA ASP A 230 -1.09 13.34 -13.43
C ASP A 230 -2.35 14.00 -12.82
N ALA A 231 -3.04 13.30 -11.92
CA ALA A 231 -4.11 13.89 -11.11
C ALA A 231 -3.62 15.00 -10.17
N LYS A 232 -2.39 14.91 -9.65
CA LYS A 232 -1.79 15.95 -8.79
C LYS A 232 -1.44 17.19 -9.60
N THR A 233 -0.92 17.02 -10.81
CA THR A 233 -0.41 18.10 -11.67
C THR A 233 -1.45 18.64 -12.66
N ASP A 234 -2.68 18.11 -12.64
CA ASP A 234 -3.75 18.42 -13.61
C ASP A 234 -3.41 18.05 -15.07
N ASP A 235 -2.51 17.09 -15.26
CA ASP A 235 -2.07 16.57 -16.57
C ASP A 235 -2.86 15.31 -16.98
N TRP A 236 -4.12 15.23 -16.62
CA TRP A 236 -4.96 14.06 -16.85
C TRP A 236 -5.14 13.76 -18.35
N ALA A 237 -4.75 12.54 -18.80
CA ALA A 237 -4.72 12.14 -20.19
C ALA A 237 -5.40 10.78 -20.41
N GLU A 238 -6.74 10.73 -20.32
CA GLU A 238 -7.53 9.49 -20.37
C GLU A 238 -7.26 8.64 -21.63
N ALA A 239 -7.11 9.28 -22.80
CA ALA A 239 -6.83 8.57 -24.03
C ALA A 239 -5.47 7.85 -24.03
N GLU A 240 -4.48 8.40 -23.34
CA GLU A 240 -3.17 7.76 -23.19
C GLU A 240 -3.24 6.54 -22.26
N TYR A 241 -4.01 6.62 -21.17
CA TYR A 241 -4.20 5.49 -20.26
C TYR A 241 -4.90 4.33 -20.96
N LEU A 242 -5.96 4.61 -21.73
CA LEU A 242 -6.66 3.61 -22.55
C LEU A 242 -5.71 2.94 -23.55
N ASN A 243 -4.84 3.71 -24.21
CA ASN A 243 -3.86 3.16 -25.15
C ASN A 243 -2.83 2.25 -24.45
N LEU A 244 -2.45 2.55 -23.20
CA LEU A 244 -1.56 1.70 -22.42
C LEU A 244 -2.25 0.41 -21.95
N LEU A 245 -3.54 0.48 -21.60
CA LEU A 245 -4.33 -0.68 -21.18
C LEU A 245 -4.68 -1.63 -22.33
N SER A 246 -4.65 -1.15 -23.57
CA SER A 246 -4.97 -1.97 -24.76
C SER A 246 -3.78 -2.75 -25.34
N ARG A 247 -2.61 -2.60 -24.75
CA ARG A 247 -1.37 -3.32 -25.13
C ARG A 247 -1.20 -4.58 -24.32
#